data_75f7ac88503d13629d0fc974b092b184
#
_entry.id   75f7ac88503d13629d0fc974b092b184
#
_cell.length_a   1.000
_cell.length_b   1.000
_cell.length_c   1.000
_cell.angle_alpha   90.00
_cell.angle_beta   90.00
_cell.angle_gamma   90.00
#
_symmetry.space_group_name_H-M   'P 1'
#
loop_
_entity.id
_entity.type
_entity.pdbx_description
1 polymer ?
#
loop_
_entity_poly.entity_id
_entity_poly.type
_entity_poly.pdbx_seq_one_letter_code
_entity_poly.pdbx_strand_id
1 'polypeptide(L)'
;MPPRLIPHYRFDQFVHGPNNQFALTAARAVAERPGFQYNPLFLYGGVGLGKTHLLHAIGHEVRRNNPNAQVLYVTSETFVNDLIRAIRTGRMDDFRERYRDNCDVLLIDDIQFIAGKGRTQEEFFHMFNTLHAANKQLVMTCDQMPNAIPALEERLKSRLQWGLI
;
A
#
# COMPACT_ATOMS: atom_id res chain seq x y z
N MET A 1 3.27 10.85 14.90
CA MET A 1 3.49 9.41 15.04
C MET A 1 2.97 8.67 13.81
N PRO A 2 3.78 7.80 13.24
CA PRO A 2 3.26 7.01 12.14
C PRO A 2 2.13 6.09 12.62
N PRO A 3 1.14 5.83 11.78
CA PRO A 3 0.10 4.86 12.10
C PRO A 3 0.71 3.48 12.37
N ARG A 4 0.18 2.78 13.36
CA ARG A 4 0.64 1.44 13.72
C ARG A 4 -0.32 0.40 13.19
N LEU A 5 0.21 -0.81 12.98
CA LEU A 5 -0.63 -1.95 12.66
C LEU A 5 -1.57 -2.25 13.82
N ILE A 6 -2.85 -2.44 13.51
CA ILE A 6 -3.86 -2.78 14.52
C ILE A 6 -3.65 -4.23 14.95
N PRO A 7 -3.44 -4.51 16.26
CA PRO A 7 -3.03 -5.84 16.71
C PRO A 7 -3.97 -6.99 16.35
N HIS A 8 -5.28 -6.77 16.33
CA HIS A 8 -6.23 -7.84 16.04
C HIS A 8 -6.53 -8.02 14.55
N TYR A 9 -5.98 -7.19 13.68
CA TYR A 9 -6.14 -7.34 12.22
C TYR A 9 -5.10 -8.29 11.66
N ARG A 10 -5.24 -9.58 12.01
CA ARG A 10 -4.35 -10.66 11.55
C ARG A 10 -5.11 -11.63 10.65
N PHE A 11 -4.38 -12.48 9.93
CA PHE A 11 -5.01 -13.48 9.07
C PHE A 11 -5.91 -14.45 9.83
N ASP A 12 -5.51 -14.89 11.01
CA ASP A 12 -6.28 -15.82 11.81
C ASP A 12 -7.57 -15.21 12.39
N GLN A 13 -7.67 -13.89 12.41
CA GLN A 13 -8.87 -13.16 12.86
C GLN A 13 -9.74 -12.70 11.67
N PHE A 14 -9.35 -13.02 10.45
CA PHE A 14 -10.07 -12.58 9.25
C PHE A 14 -11.22 -13.52 8.94
N VAL A 15 -12.42 -12.95 8.81
CA VAL A 15 -13.60 -13.73 8.42
C VAL A 15 -13.62 -13.86 6.91
N HIS A 16 -13.35 -15.05 6.40
CA HIS A 16 -13.30 -15.29 4.98
C HIS A 16 -14.56 -16.01 4.48
N GLY A 17 -14.88 -15.77 3.20
CA GLY A 17 -16.01 -16.38 2.52
C GLY A 17 -15.74 -16.42 1.01
N PRO A 18 -16.72 -16.88 0.21
CA PRO A 18 -16.50 -16.99 -1.25
C PRO A 18 -16.09 -15.69 -1.92
N ASN A 19 -16.55 -14.55 -1.42
CA ASN A 19 -16.33 -13.25 -2.06
C ASN A 19 -14.91 -12.70 -1.86
N ASN A 20 -14.18 -13.18 -0.83
CA ASN A 20 -12.84 -12.66 -0.53
C ASN A 20 -11.76 -13.74 -0.48
N GLN A 21 -12.07 -14.96 -0.86
CA GLN A 21 -11.13 -16.08 -0.83
C GLN A 21 -9.90 -15.83 -1.70
N PHE A 22 -10.10 -15.29 -2.88
CA PHE A 22 -8.99 -14.98 -3.79
C PHE A 22 -8.07 -13.90 -3.20
N ALA A 23 -8.66 -12.84 -2.66
CA ALA A 23 -7.90 -11.76 -2.03
C ALA A 23 -7.09 -12.27 -0.84
N LEU A 24 -7.69 -13.12 -0.01
CA LEU A 24 -7.01 -13.72 1.15
C LEU A 24 -5.82 -14.56 0.71
N THR A 25 -6.00 -15.39 -0.31
CA THR A 25 -4.94 -16.26 -0.83
C THR A 25 -3.78 -15.42 -1.39
N ALA A 26 -4.09 -14.38 -2.16
CA ALA A 26 -3.08 -13.47 -2.71
C ALA A 26 -2.34 -12.72 -1.60
N ALA A 27 -3.06 -12.24 -0.60
CA ALA A 27 -2.47 -11.53 0.54
C ALA A 27 -1.49 -12.42 1.32
N ARG A 28 -1.85 -13.69 1.55
CA ARG A 28 -0.95 -14.65 2.21
C ARG A 28 0.31 -14.92 1.40
N ALA A 29 0.16 -15.06 0.07
CA ALA A 29 1.29 -15.28 -0.82
C ALA A 29 2.27 -14.10 -0.77
N VAL A 30 1.76 -12.88 -0.79
CA VAL A 30 2.57 -11.66 -0.67
C VAL A 30 3.30 -11.61 0.67
N ALA A 31 2.62 -11.95 1.76
CA ALA A 31 3.21 -11.93 3.10
C ALA A 31 4.34 -12.95 3.27
N GLU A 32 4.25 -14.09 2.59
CA GLU A 32 5.29 -15.12 2.65
C GLU A 32 6.57 -14.70 1.92
N ARG A 33 6.43 -14.06 0.75
CA ARG A 33 7.58 -13.66 -0.08
C ARG A 33 7.37 -12.25 -0.63
N PRO A 34 7.55 -11.21 0.20
CA PRO A 34 7.36 -9.84 -0.26
C PRO A 34 8.28 -9.48 -1.43
N GLY A 35 7.72 -8.84 -2.45
CA GLY A 35 8.46 -8.39 -3.61
C GLY A 35 8.58 -9.40 -4.75
N PHE A 36 8.15 -10.65 -4.56
CA PHE A 36 8.43 -11.71 -5.54
C PHE A 36 7.23 -12.17 -6.35
N GLN A 37 6.03 -12.19 -5.78
CA GLN A 37 4.87 -12.73 -6.50
C GLN A 37 3.98 -11.64 -7.10
N TYR A 38 3.23 -10.95 -6.27
CA TYR A 38 2.27 -9.95 -6.71
C TYR A 38 2.73 -8.58 -6.24
N ASN A 39 3.43 -7.86 -7.11
CA ASN A 39 3.97 -6.55 -6.76
C ASN A 39 3.68 -5.54 -7.88
N PRO A 40 2.75 -4.60 -7.71
CA PRO A 40 1.97 -4.39 -6.48
C PRO A 40 0.80 -5.37 -6.35
N LEU A 41 0.32 -5.53 -5.12
CA LEU A 41 -0.97 -6.15 -4.87
C LEU A 41 -2.01 -5.04 -4.68
N PHE A 42 -3.07 -5.08 -5.47
CA PHE A 42 -4.12 -4.07 -5.44
C PHE A 42 -5.43 -4.71 -5.01
N LEU A 43 -5.92 -4.34 -3.83
CA LEU A 43 -7.17 -4.86 -3.28
C LEU A 43 -8.27 -3.81 -3.45
N TYR A 44 -9.34 -4.17 -4.15
CA TYR A 44 -10.43 -3.23 -4.36
C TYR A 44 -11.77 -3.85 -3.97
N GLY A 45 -12.73 -2.99 -3.67
CA GLY A 45 -14.07 -3.40 -3.29
C GLY A 45 -14.76 -2.33 -2.46
N GLY A 46 -16.03 -2.54 -2.18
CA GLY A 46 -16.83 -1.62 -1.38
C GLY A 46 -16.42 -1.58 0.08
N VAL A 47 -17.05 -0.69 0.82
CA VAL A 47 -16.81 -0.50 2.24
C VAL A 47 -17.20 -1.78 3.01
N GLY A 48 -16.42 -2.14 4.03
CA GLY A 48 -16.76 -3.24 4.92
C GLY A 48 -16.39 -4.62 4.42
N LEU A 49 -15.61 -4.74 3.35
CA LEU A 49 -15.21 -6.03 2.79
C LEU A 49 -13.91 -6.59 3.40
N GLY A 50 -13.30 -5.88 4.34
CA GLY A 50 -12.11 -6.38 5.04
C GLY A 50 -10.78 -6.00 4.39
N LYS A 51 -10.75 -5.02 3.49
CA LYS A 51 -9.51 -4.59 2.82
C LYS A 51 -8.47 -4.10 3.81
N THR A 52 -8.85 -3.24 4.74
CA THR A 52 -7.95 -2.73 5.78
C THR A 52 -7.44 -3.84 6.66
N HIS A 53 -8.30 -4.79 7.04
CA HIS A 53 -7.89 -5.96 7.82
C HIS A 53 -6.81 -6.76 7.09
N LEU A 54 -7.02 -7.05 5.80
CA LEU A 54 -6.02 -7.78 5.00
C LEU A 54 -4.70 -7.03 4.91
N LEU A 55 -4.76 -5.72 4.75
CA LEU A 55 -3.56 -4.89 4.69
C LEU A 55 -2.74 -5.01 5.97
N HIS A 56 -3.38 -4.87 7.13
CA HIS A 56 -2.72 -5.04 8.42
C HIS A 56 -2.21 -6.47 8.63
N ALA A 57 -3.00 -7.46 8.20
CA ALA A 57 -2.62 -8.87 8.32
C ALA A 57 -1.33 -9.20 7.56
N ILE A 58 -1.17 -8.62 6.36
CA ILE A 58 0.08 -8.76 5.59
C ILE A 58 1.25 -8.21 6.40
N GLY A 59 1.10 -7.02 6.96
CA GLY A 59 2.15 -6.39 7.76
C GLY A 59 2.54 -7.23 8.97
N HIS A 60 1.57 -7.77 9.70
CA HIS A 60 1.84 -8.63 10.84
C HIS A 60 2.60 -9.90 10.44
N GLU A 61 2.18 -10.54 9.35
CA GLU A 61 2.81 -11.78 8.89
C GLU A 61 4.24 -11.55 8.39
N VAL A 62 4.47 -10.44 7.69
CA VAL A 62 5.82 -10.07 7.25
C VAL A 62 6.74 -9.89 8.46
N ARG A 63 6.29 -9.18 9.49
CA ARG A 63 7.08 -8.98 10.71
C ARG A 63 7.31 -10.25 11.48
N ARG A 64 6.32 -11.16 11.49
CA ARG A 64 6.47 -12.46 12.15
C ARG A 64 7.56 -13.28 11.47
N ASN A 65 7.58 -13.29 10.13
CA ASN A 65 8.55 -14.06 9.35
C ASN A 65 9.94 -13.42 9.35
N ASN A 66 9.99 -12.08 9.43
CA ASN A 66 11.25 -11.33 9.44
C ASN A 66 11.10 -10.13 10.39
N PRO A 67 11.51 -10.27 11.66
CA PRO A 67 11.38 -9.18 12.63
C PRO A 67 12.15 -7.90 12.26
N ASN A 68 13.14 -8.00 11.37
CA ASN A 68 13.93 -6.85 10.94
C ASN A 68 13.30 -6.13 9.72
N ALA A 69 12.24 -6.66 9.14
CA ALA A 69 11.58 -6.03 7.99
C ALA A 69 10.96 -4.68 8.41
N GLN A 70 11.20 -3.69 7.59
CA GLN A 70 10.65 -2.36 7.78
C GLN A 70 9.29 -2.26 7.06
N VAL A 71 8.22 -2.43 7.83
CA VAL A 71 6.85 -2.39 7.34
C VAL A 71 6.24 -1.04 7.69
N LEU A 72 5.78 -0.33 6.68
CA LEU A 72 5.12 0.96 6.86
C LEU A 72 3.67 0.86 6.40
N TYR A 73 2.74 1.15 7.31
CA TYR A 73 1.32 1.29 7.02
C TYR A 73 0.92 2.75 7.09
N VAL A 74 0.28 3.25 6.03
CA VAL A 74 -0.29 4.59 6.00
C VAL A 74 -1.61 4.59 5.25
N THR A 75 -2.49 5.53 5.58
CA THR A 75 -3.59 5.87 4.69
C THR A 75 -3.08 6.84 3.63
N SER A 76 -3.71 6.88 2.47
CA SER A 76 -3.30 7.84 1.46
C SER A 76 -3.52 9.28 1.92
N GLU A 77 -4.50 9.52 2.78
CA GLU A 77 -4.71 10.83 3.41
C GLU A 77 -3.51 11.24 4.25
N THR A 78 -2.99 10.34 5.09
CA THR A 78 -1.77 10.59 5.86
C THR A 78 -0.57 10.83 4.94
N PHE A 79 -0.46 10.05 3.87
CA PHE A 79 0.61 10.23 2.89
C PHE A 79 0.57 11.64 2.28
N VAL A 80 -0.62 12.09 1.87
CA VAL A 80 -0.80 13.44 1.31
C VAL A 80 -0.41 14.51 2.34
N ASN A 81 -0.85 14.36 3.58
CA ASN A 81 -0.56 15.33 4.64
C ASN A 81 0.93 15.38 4.96
N ASP A 82 1.60 14.23 4.99
CA ASP A 82 3.06 14.16 5.20
C ASP A 82 3.81 14.83 4.06
N LEU A 83 3.37 14.62 2.83
CA LEU A 83 3.97 15.24 1.66
C LEU A 83 3.83 16.77 1.70
N ILE A 84 2.63 17.27 2.00
CA ILE A 84 2.38 18.71 2.10
C ILE A 84 3.26 19.32 3.20
N ARG A 85 3.36 18.68 4.33
CA ARG A 85 4.20 19.14 5.44
C ARG A 85 5.67 19.17 5.05
N ALA A 86 6.14 18.13 4.35
CA ALA A 86 7.52 18.05 3.89
C ALA A 86 7.87 19.18 2.91
N ILE A 87 6.94 19.50 2.02
CA ILE A 87 7.12 20.61 1.06
C ILE A 87 7.19 21.93 1.81
N ARG A 88 6.29 22.18 2.76
CA ARG A 88 6.24 23.43 3.52
C ARG A 88 7.47 23.67 4.38
N THR A 89 8.01 22.60 4.96
CA THR A 89 9.13 22.69 5.91
C THR A 89 10.49 22.44 5.27
N GLY A 90 10.53 22.19 3.95
CA GLY A 90 11.79 21.89 3.26
C GLY A 90 12.40 20.55 3.64
N ARG A 91 11.58 19.57 4.06
CA ARG A 91 12.05 18.26 4.52
C ARG A 91 11.69 17.12 3.59
N MET A 92 11.82 17.37 2.29
CA MET A 92 11.54 16.31 1.30
C MET A 92 12.52 15.14 1.40
N ASP A 93 13.76 15.40 1.83
CA ASP A 93 14.74 14.32 2.01
C ASP A 93 14.31 13.35 3.12
N ASP A 94 13.78 13.89 4.23
CA ASP A 94 13.26 13.06 5.32
C ASP A 94 12.05 12.24 4.87
N PHE A 95 11.16 12.85 4.08
CA PHE A 95 10.00 12.18 3.52
C PHE A 95 10.41 11.00 2.63
N ARG A 96 11.37 11.23 1.72
CA ARG A 96 11.86 10.18 0.82
C ARG A 96 12.58 9.08 1.58
N GLU A 97 13.35 9.43 2.59
CA GLU A 97 14.01 8.44 3.45
C GLU A 97 12.98 7.52 4.10
N ARG A 98 11.94 8.11 4.69
CA ARG A 98 10.89 7.34 5.38
C ARG A 98 10.13 6.41 4.43
N TYR A 99 9.71 6.92 3.27
CA TYR A 99 8.81 6.18 2.38
C TYR A 99 9.54 5.32 1.35
N ARG A 100 10.82 5.53 1.12
CA ARG A 100 11.60 4.78 0.13
C ARG A 100 12.74 4.00 0.75
N ASP A 101 13.64 4.69 1.46
CA ASP A 101 14.90 4.10 1.90
C ASP A 101 14.69 3.19 3.11
N ASN A 102 13.84 3.59 4.05
CA ASN A 102 13.55 2.85 5.28
C ASN A 102 12.21 2.09 5.19
N CYS A 103 11.96 1.46 4.05
CA CYS A 103 10.70 0.77 3.83
C CYS A 103 10.93 -0.49 2.98
N ASP A 104 10.62 -1.66 3.52
CA ASP A 104 10.66 -2.93 2.78
C ASP A 104 9.29 -3.32 2.24
N VAL A 105 8.25 -3.01 2.99
CA VAL A 105 6.86 -3.25 2.61
C VAL A 105 6.06 -1.99 2.88
N LEU A 106 5.43 -1.44 1.84
CA LEU A 106 4.58 -0.27 1.96
C LEU A 106 3.13 -0.67 1.76
N LEU A 107 2.33 -0.43 2.80
CA LEU A 107 0.90 -0.74 2.84
C LEU A 107 0.14 0.58 2.84
N ILE A 108 -0.56 0.88 1.74
CA ILE A 108 -1.29 2.14 1.58
C ILE A 108 -2.79 1.85 1.49
N ASP A 109 -3.55 2.41 2.42
CA ASP A 109 -5.00 2.25 2.48
C ASP A 109 -5.70 3.40 1.75
N ASP A 110 -6.76 3.08 1.03
CA ASP A 110 -7.66 4.06 0.39
C ASP A 110 -6.94 4.97 -0.62
N ILE A 111 -6.29 4.35 -1.61
CA ILE A 111 -5.48 5.07 -2.60
C ILE A 111 -6.28 6.09 -3.42
N GLN A 112 -7.61 5.98 -3.49
CA GLN A 112 -8.45 6.90 -4.24
C GLN A 112 -8.32 8.36 -3.80
N PHE A 113 -7.86 8.61 -2.57
CA PHE A 113 -7.69 9.98 -2.05
C PHE A 113 -6.57 10.77 -2.73
N ILE A 114 -5.68 10.13 -3.50
CA ILE A 114 -4.68 10.86 -4.29
C ILE A 114 -5.21 11.35 -5.64
N ALA A 115 -6.41 10.91 -6.04
CA ALA A 115 -7.00 11.32 -7.31
C ALA A 115 -7.15 12.85 -7.37
N GLY A 116 -6.82 13.43 -8.52
CA GLY A 116 -6.92 14.87 -8.73
C GLY A 116 -5.82 15.70 -8.07
N LYS A 117 -4.86 15.08 -7.38
CA LYS A 117 -3.77 15.78 -6.68
C LYS A 117 -2.46 15.57 -7.44
N GLY A 118 -2.18 16.43 -8.43
CA GLY A 118 -1.08 16.25 -9.37
C GLY A 118 0.28 16.09 -8.73
N ARG A 119 0.65 16.95 -7.77
CA ARG A 119 1.94 16.84 -7.08
C ARG A 119 2.06 15.56 -6.28
N THR A 120 0.98 15.15 -5.62
CA THR A 120 0.95 13.90 -4.86
C THR A 120 1.09 12.70 -5.78
N GLN A 121 0.40 12.69 -6.92
CA GLN A 121 0.51 11.60 -7.89
C GLN A 121 1.91 11.50 -8.47
N GLU A 122 2.55 12.62 -8.75
CA GLU A 122 3.92 12.66 -9.24
C GLU A 122 4.89 12.04 -8.22
N GLU A 123 4.82 12.46 -6.96
CA GLU A 123 5.71 11.94 -5.92
C GLU A 123 5.42 10.46 -5.64
N PHE A 124 4.14 10.07 -5.65
CA PHE A 124 3.74 8.66 -5.51
C PHE A 124 4.31 7.82 -6.67
N PHE A 125 4.25 8.32 -7.89
CA PHE A 125 4.78 7.63 -9.06
C PHE A 125 6.29 7.37 -8.92
N HIS A 126 7.05 8.37 -8.51
CA HIS A 126 8.49 8.21 -8.28
C HIS A 126 8.80 7.21 -7.17
N MET A 127 8.07 7.28 -6.07
CA MET A 127 8.21 6.35 -4.95
C MET A 127 7.89 4.92 -5.40
N PHE A 128 6.79 4.75 -6.15
CA PHE A 128 6.40 3.45 -6.68
C PHE A 128 7.51 2.83 -7.52
N ASN A 129 8.05 3.59 -8.46
CA ASN A 129 9.10 3.09 -9.35
C ASN A 129 10.35 2.70 -8.57
N THR A 130 10.75 3.48 -7.57
CA THR A 130 11.93 3.21 -6.76
C THR A 130 11.76 1.93 -5.95
N LEU A 131 10.62 1.77 -5.28
CA LEU A 131 10.34 0.58 -4.47
C LEU A 131 10.21 -0.67 -5.33
N HIS A 132 9.51 -0.57 -6.44
CA HIS A 132 9.31 -1.70 -7.35
C HIS A 132 10.64 -2.17 -7.93
N ALA A 133 11.50 -1.25 -8.37
CA ALA A 133 12.80 -1.58 -8.93
C ALA A 133 13.73 -2.24 -7.90
N ALA A 134 13.55 -1.93 -6.62
CA ALA A 134 14.34 -2.53 -5.53
C ALA A 134 13.71 -3.82 -4.98
N ASN A 135 12.66 -4.35 -5.62
CA ASN A 135 11.90 -5.52 -5.18
C ASN A 135 11.27 -5.35 -3.80
N LYS A 136 10.94 -4.12 -3.43
CA LYS A 136 10.17 -3.84 -2.23
C LYS A 136 8.69 -4.06 -2.53
N GLN A 137 7.95 -4.59 -1.55
CA GLN A 137 6.54 -4.91 -1.75
C GLN A 137 5.65 -3.69 -1.58
N LEU A 138 4.73 -3.50 -2.52
CA LEU A 138 3.67 -2.51 -2.45
C LEU A 138 2.32 -3.22 -2.36
N VAL A 139 1.50 -2.83 -1.40
CA VAL A 139 0.12 -3.29 -1.30
C VAL A 139 -0.77 -2.07 -1.11
N MET A 140 -1.83 -2.00 -1.91
CA MET A 140 -2.74 -0.85 -1.88
C MET A 140 -4.18 -1.32 -1.81
N THR A 141 -5.03 -0.53 -1.19
CA THR A 141 -6.47 -0.74 -1.22
C THR A 141 -7.17 0.42 -1.92
N CYS A 142 -8.35 0.16 -2.46
CA CYS A 142 -9.15 1.16 -3.13
C CYS A 142 -10.62 0.76 -3.08
N ASP A 143 -11.50 1.72 -3.28
CA ASP A 143 -12.94 1.44 -3.38
C ASP A 143 -13.35 0.98 -4.79
N GLN A 144 -12.45 1.07 -5.78
CA GLN A 144 -12.73 0.72 -7.16
C GLN A 144 -11.46 0.31 -7.90
N MET A 145 -11.59 -0.29 -9.09
CA MET A 145 -10.45 -0.69 -9.92
C MET A 145 -9.63 0.53 -10.38
N PRO A 146 -8.33 0.37 -10.66
CA PRO A 146 -7.49 1.50 -11.10
C PRO A 146 -8.06 2.27 -12.29
N ASN A 147 -8.60 1.58 -13.30
CA ASN A 147 -9.17 2.23 -14.47
C ASN A 147 -10.44 3.03 -14.16
N ALA A 148 -11.11 2.73 -13.06
CA ALA A 148 -12.34 3.42 -12.67
C ALA A 148 -12.10 4.64 -11.79
N ILE A 149 -10.85 4.89 -11.35
CA ILE A 149 -10.54 6.03 -10.49
C ILE A 149 -10.52 7.31 -11.33
N PRO A 150 -11.44 8.28 -11.08
CA PRO A 150 -11.44 9.52 -11.83
C PRO A 150 -10.22 10.38 -11.48
N ALA A 151 -9.75 11.19 -12.44
CA ALA A 151 -8.64 12.12 -12.25
C ALA A 151 -7.33 11.45 -11.79
N LEU A 152 -7.14 10.16 -12.09
CA LEU A 152 -5.88 9.46 -11.89
C LEU A 152 -5.09 9.48 -13.19
N GLU A 153 -3.82 9.85 -13.12
CA GLU A 153 -2.95 9.91 -14.30
C GLU A 153 -2.77 8.52 -14.93
N GLU A 154 -2.73 8.46 -16.26
CA GLU A 154 -2.61 7.19 -17.00
C GLU A 154 -1.34 6.41 -16.64
N ARG A 155 -0.23 7.10 -16.42
CA ARG A 155 1.02 6.43 -16.01
C ARG A 155 0.89 5.72 -14.67
N LEU A 156 0.11 6.29 -13.72
CA LEU A 156 -0.18 5.63 -12.45
C LEU A 156 -1.10 4.45 -12.64
N LYS A 157 -2.17 4.60 -13.42
CA LYS A 157 -3.07 3.47 -13.72
C LYS A 157 -2.30 2.28 -14.27
N SER A 158 -1.38 2.54 -15.19
CA SER A 158 -0.54 1.49 -15.77
C SER A 158 0.32 0.79 -14.72
N ARG A 159 0.94 1.55 -13.82
CA ARG A 159 1.79 0.98 -12.77
C ARG A 159 0.99 0.16 -11.75
N LEU A 160 -0.20 0.64 -11.37
CA LEU A 160 -1.05 -0.07 -10.42
C LEU A 160 -1.51 -1.41 -10.97
N GLN A 161 -1.55 -1.57 -12.29
CA GLN A 161 -1.95 -2.80 -12.96
C GLN A 161 -0.80 -3.78 -13.21
N TRP A 162 0.43 -3.44 -12.84
CA TRP A 162 1.59 -4.30 -13.10
C TRP A 162 1.55 -5.62 -12.32
N GLY A 163 0.95 -5.62 -11.15
CA GLY A 163 0.85 -6.81 -10.33
C GLY A 163 -0.54 -7.42 -10.42
N LEU A 164 -1.01 -7.97 -9.30
CA LEU A 164 -2.33 -8.58 -9.19
C LEU A 164 -3.34 -7.56 -8.69
N ILE A 165 -4.52 -7.57 -9.31
CA ILE A 165 -5.64 -6.72 -8.93
C ILE A 165 -6.73 -7.58 -8.27
#